data_da1129d12e614098e3f5d9ade36386e5
#
_entry.id   da1129d12e614098e3f5d9ade36386e5
#
_cell.length_a   1.000
_cell.length_b   1.000
_cell.length_c   1.000
_cell.angle_alpha   90.00
_cell.angle_beta   90.00
_cell.angle_gamma   90.00
#
_symmetry.space_group_name_H-M   'P 1'
#
loop_
_entity.id
_entity.type
_entity.pdbx_description
1 polymer ?
#
loop_
_entity_poly.entity_id
_entity_poly.type
_entity_poly.pdbx_seq_one_letter_code
_entity_poly.pdbx_strand_id
1 'polypeptide(L)'
;MILKSANKTALHFLCLIVFIVFSAQAAVADCLNKRLPDDDPLHMLVLGDSVMWGQGLREEEKFSSRIKCWLEEKLDREVRVHVEAHSGAVISGASADRLEFVNSDGEVNNSSPTINEQLDHAIRYYQDSHASPALILMNGCINDVGVKSLLSASTPLESLRARAQKSCGDDMQLLLQRVKNSFPQSQVLVTSYYPIVSLLTDDNAFLRLLVKKLNSQGPEARRMTDKEMRQRLIAISDEWYKTSTASLLDAVRKTNAAENSDRPTPQVDFVEIQFGPEHVFAAPDSLLWNFMFASTNASGFAKIVVLLSFGTAAYKTNDHVRESRIKSCEETYKKPKGIKEEKQKKQAREDLFLICRYASLGHPNQMGALIYTEAIKGRLLQLIEKAGWKRSNGSHLTLN
;
A
#
# COMPACT_ATOMS: atom_id res chain seq x y z
N MET A 1 -44.74 8.05 10.92
CA MET A 1 -44.62 6.63 10.45
C MET A 1 -43.53 6.44 9.39
N ILE A 2 -43.09 7.48 8.70
CA ILE A 2 -42.10 7.42 7.58
C ILE A 2 -40.62 7.24 8.07
N LEU A 3 -40.24 7.78 9.22
CA LEU A 3 -38.87 7.69 9.75
C LEU A 3 -38.44 6.28 10.24
N LYS A 4 -39.39 5.40 10.58
CA LYS A 4 -39.07 4.00 11.00
C LYS A 4 -38.76 3.06 9.84
N SER A 5 -39.22 3.38 8.63
CA SER A 5 -39.01 2.56 7.43
C SER A 5 -37.60 2.76 6.85
N ALA A 6 -37.09 4.00 6.84
CA ALA A 6 -35.75 4.32 6.31
C ALA A 6 -34.62 3.63 7.09
N ASN A 7 -34.76 3.55 8.43
CA ASN A 7 -33.74 2.88 9.26
C ASN A 7 -33.68 1.35 9.05
N LYS A 8 -34.82 0.69 8.74
CA LYS A 8 -34.78 -0.74 8.47
C LYS A 8 -34.12 -1.07 7.14
N THR A 9 -34.37 -0.28 6.11
CA THR A 9 -33.78 -0.50 4.78
C THR A 9 -32.25 -0.28 4.82
N ALA A 10 -31.80 0.77 5.50
CA ALA A 10 -30.37 1.05 5.71
C ALA A 10 -29.66 -0.06 6.52
N LEU A 11 -30.33 -0.59 7.55
CA LEU A 11 -29.79 -1.67 8.36
C LEU A 11 -29.68 -2.98 7.55
N HIS A 12 -30.68 -3.31 6.72
CA HIS A 12 -30.63 -4.48 5.86
C HIS A 12 -29.53 -4.36 4.78
N PHE A 13 -29.36 -3.17 4.22
CA PHE A 13 -28.30 -2.92 3.24
C PHE A 13 -26.91 -3.05 3.87
N LEU A 14 -26.72 -2.52 5.09
CA LEU A 14 -25.50 -2.66 5.85
C LEU A 14 -25.20 -4.11 6.21
N CYS A 15 -26.20 -4.87 6.67
CA CYS A 15 -26.06 -6.30 6.96
C CYS A 15 -25.71 -7.11 5.70
N LEU A 16 -26.30 -6.77 4.55
CA LEU A 16 -26.01 -7.43 3.27
C LEU A 16 -24.55 -7.18 2.83
N ILE A 17 -24.07 -5.94 2.93
CA ILE A 17 -22.68 -5.59 2.60
C ILE A 17 -21.70 -6.33 3.54
N VAL A 18 -21.96 -6.33 4.84
CA VAL A 18 -21.15 -7.04 5.83
C VAL A 18 -21.11 -8.53 5.51
N PHE A 19 -22.27 -9.14 5.20
CA PHE A 19 -22.34 -10.56 4.84
C PHE A 19 -21.57 -10.88 3.56
N ILE A 20 -21.67 -10.04 2.53
CA ILE A 20 -20.93 -10.22 1.26
C ILE A 20 -19.41 -10.12 1.50
N VAL A 21 -18.95 -9.16 2.32
CA VAL A 21 -17.53 -9.01 2.63
C VAL A 21 -17.00 -10.21 3.41
N PHE A 22 -17.73 -10.72 4.40
CA PHE A 22 -17.33 -11.91 5.16
C PHE A 22 -17.32 -13.18 4.31
N SER A 23 -18.31 -13.35 3.43
CA SER A 23 -18.33 -14.51 2.52
C SER A 23 -17.19 -14.48 1.51
N ALA A 24 -16.86 -13.31 0.98
CA ALA A 24 -15.72 -13.14 0.06
C ALA A 24 -14.36 -13.41 0.73
N GLN A 25 -14.20 -13.05 1.99
CA GLN A 25 -12.97 -13.36 2.76
C GLN A 25 -12.83 -14.85 3.06
N ALA A 26 -13.92 -15.51 3.46
CA ALA A 26 -13.91 -16.94 3.69
C ALA A 26 -13.54 -17.71 2.41
N ALA A 27 -14.03 -17.25 1.25
CA ALA A 27 -13.68 -17.84 -0.04
C ALA A 27 -12.20 -17.66 -0.40
N VAL A 28 -11.60 -16.50 -0.11
CA VAL A 28 -10.15 -16.29 -0.33
C VAL A 28 -9.32 -17.12 0.63
N ALA A 29 -9.69 -17.20 1.91
CA ALA A 29 -8.99 -18.04 2.88
C ALA A 29 -9.04 -19.52 2.50
N ASP A 30 -10.18 -20.00 2.00
CA ASP A 30 -10.34 -21.37 1.49
C ASP A 30 -9.47 -21.62 0.26
N CYS A 31 -9.44 -20.67 -0.68
CA CYS A 31 -8.57 -20.73 -1.85
C CYS A 31 -7.08 -20.79 -1.47
N LEU A 32 -6.63 -19.97 -0.51
CA LEU A 32 -5.24 -19.97 -0.08
C LEU A 32 -4.80 -21.29 0.56
N ASN A 33 -5.72 -22.02 1.16
CA ASN A 33 -5.48 -23.33 1.76
C ASN A 33 -5.61 -24.50 0.77
N LYS A 34 -6.25 -24.27 -0.39
CA LYS A 34 -6.45 -25.27 -1.42
C LYS A 34 -5.25 -25.26 -2.38
N ARG A 35 -4.66 -26.41 -2.62
CA ARG A 35 -3.68 -26.59 -3.69
C ARG A 35 -4.40 -27.21 -4.90
N LEU A 36 -4.34 -26.50 -6.02
CA LEU A 36 -4.71 -27.08 -7.31
C LEU A 36 -3.48 -27.90 -7.80
N PRO A 37 -3.62 -29.19 -8.10
CA PRO A 37 -2.54 -29.94 -8.72
C PRO A 37 -2.38 -29.42 -10.16
N ASP A 38 -1.28 -28.76 -10.44
CA ASP A 38 -0.98 -28.26 -11.79
C ASP A 38 0.51 -28.43 -12.06
N ASP A 39 0.83 -29.13 -13.14
CA ASP A 39 2.19 -29.35 -13.61
C ASP A 39 2.77 -28.10 -14.31
N ASP A 40 1.91 -27.13 -14.66
CA ASP A 40 2.29 -25.88 -15.33
C ASP A 40 1.58 -24.66 -14.67
N PRO A 41 1.96 -24.29 -13.45
CA PRO A 41 1.32 -23.20 -12.72
C PRO A 41 1.60 -21.85 -13.37
N LEU A 42 0.64 -20.91 -13.26
CA LEU A 42 0.89 -19.51 -13.57
C LEU A 42 1.68 -18.86 -12.44
N HIS A 43 2.83 -18.28 -12.75
CA HIS A 43 3.63 -17.55 -11.77
C HIS A 43 3.29 -16.07 -11.75
N MET A 44 3.04 -15.53 -10.54
CA MET A 44 2.80 -14.10 -10.28
C MET A 44 3.86 -13.56 -9.33
N LEU A 45 4.54 -12.50 -9.76
CA LEU A 45 5.53 -11.78 -8.96
C LEU A 45 4.93 -10.49 -8.43
N VAL A 46 5.25 -10.14 -7.19
CA VAL A 46 4.80 -8.90 -6.55
C VAL A 46 6.03 -8.12 -6.08
N LEU A 47 6.25 -6.92 -6.67
CA LEU A 47 7.35 -6.01 -6.34
C LEU A 47 6.80 -4.68 -5.84
N GLY A 48 7.49 -4.03 -4.92
CA GLY A 48 7.09 -2.68 -4.53
C GLY A 48 7.26 -2.37 -3.06
N ASP A 49 6.47 -1.41 -2.61
CA ASP A 49 6.50 -0.89 -1.24
C ASP A 49 5.39 -1.49 -0.34
N SER A 50 5.12 -0.81 0.78
CA SER A 50 4.14 -1.22 1.78
C SER A 50 2.71 -1.34 1.26
N VAL A 51 2.33 -0.58 0.24
CA VAL A 51 1.00 -0.69 -0.39
C VAL A 51 0.90 -2.02 -1.13
N MET A 52 1.94 -2.37 -1.87
CA MET A 52 2.00 -3.64 -2.61
C MET A 52 2.12 -4.85 -1.67
N TRP A 53 2.85 -4.70 -0.56
CA TRP A 53 2.90 -5.68 0.52
C TRP A 53 1.53 -5.91 1.18
N GLY A 54 0.68 -4.88 1.26
CA GLY A 54 -0.60 -4.92 1.97
C GLY A 54 -0.47 -4.64 3.46
N GLN A 55 0.26 -3.58 3.84
CA GLN A 55 0.53 -3.21 5.23
C GLN A 55 -0.74 -3.07 6.07
N GLY A 56 -0.83 -3.83 7.16
CA GLY A 56 -1.98 -3.85 8.07
C GLY A 56 -3.08 -4.86 7.73
N LEU A 57 -2.99 -5.53 6.58
CA LEU A 57 -3.92 -6.55 6.11
C LEU A 57 -3.47 -7.95 6.52
N ARG A 58 -4.42 -8.83 6.79
CA ARG A 58 -4.18 -10.28 6.82
C ARG A 58 -3.94 -10.81 5.42
N GLU A 59 -3.38 -12.01 5.30
CA GLU A 59 -3.04 -12.57 4.00
C GLU A 59 -4.24 -12.66 3.05
N GLU A 60 -5.38 -13.15 3.54
CA GLU A 60 -6.63 -13.27 2.77
C GLU A 60 -7.27 -11.91 2.38
N GLU A 61 -6.81 -10.83 2.99
CA GLU A 61 -7.31 -9.48 2.73
C GLU A 61 -6.47 -8.73 1.68
N LYS A 62 -5.22 -9.16 1.47
CA LYS A 62 -4.31 -8.54 0.51
C LYS A 62 -4.87 -8.66 -0.91
N PHE A 63 -4.76 -7.60 -1.70
CA PHE A 63 -5.24 -7.64 -3.08
C PHE A 63 -4.42 -8.63 -3.94
N SER A 64 -3.14 -8.87 -3.65
CA SER A 64 -2.33 -9.91 -4.32
C SER A 64 -2.93 -11.30 -4.13
N SER A 65 -3.33 -11.67 -2.91
CA SER A 65 -4.00 -12.93 -2.59
C SER A 65 -5.37 -13.05 -3.25
N ARG A 66 -6.14 -11.96 -3.29
CA ARG A 66 -7.44 -11.90 -3.97
C ARG A 66 -7.29 -12.05 -5.48
N ILE A 67 -6.27 -11.44 -6.08
CA ILE A 67 -5.97 -11.59 -7.51
C ILE A 67 -5.53 -13.01 -7.82
N LYS A 68 -4.68 -13.63 -6.97
CA LYS A 68 -4.32 -15.04 -7.08
C LYS A 68 -5.58 -15.91 -7.18
N CYS A 69 -6.46 -15.84 -6.19
CA CYS A 69 -7.65 -16.68 -6.13
C CYS A 69 -8.62 -16.43 -7.29
N TRP A 70 -8.76 -15.16 -7.70
CA TRP A 70 -9.58 -14.83 -8.86
C TRP A 70 -8.98 -15.37 -10.17
N LEU A 71 -7.66 -15.33 -10.35
CA LEU A 71 -6.99 -15.94 -11.52
C LEU A 71 -7.15 -17.44 -11.52
N GLU A 72 -7.00 -18.13 -10.39
CA GLU A 72 -7.21 -19.57 -10.27
C GLU A 72 -8.62 -19.98 -10.67
N GLU A 73 -9.63 -19.22 -10.20
CA GLU A 73 -11.03 -19.44 -10.58
C GLU A 73 -11.26 -19.22 -12.09
N LYS A 74 -10.69 -18.13 -12.64
CA LYS A 74 -10.89 -17.78 -14.06
C LYS A 74 -10.17 -18.71 -15.01
N LEU A 75 -8.95 -19.11 -14.66
CA LEU A 75 -8.08 -19.90 -15.53
C LEU A 75 -8.17 -21.41 -15.27
N ASP A 76 -8.83 -21.82 -14.17
CA ASP A 76 -8.84 -23.22 -13.69
C ASP A 76 -7.40 -23.79 -13.63
N ARG A 77 -6.47 -22.99 -13.07
CA ARG A 77 -5.03 -23.23 -13.10
C ARG A 77 -4.41 -22.73 -11.80
N GLU A 78 -3.44 -23.47 -11.23
CA GLU A 78 -2.70 -23.02 -10.04
C GLU A 78 -1.99 -21.70 -10.32
N VAL A 79 -2.06 -20.77 -9.35
CA VAL A 79 -1.29 -19.51 -9.38
C VAL A 79 -0.30 -19.48 -8.22
N ARG A 80 1.00 -19.53 -8.53
CA ARG A 80 2.08 -19.41 -7.56
C ARG A 80 2.53 -17.97 -7.43
N VAL A 81 2.34 -17.41 -6.24
CA VAL A 81 2.71 -16.02 -5.96
C VAL A 81 4.07 -15.98 -5.28
N HIS A 82 4.98 -15.18 -5.83
CA HIS A 82 6.24 -14.82 -5.21
C HIS A 82 6.21 -13.33 -4.84
N VAL A 83 6.32 -13.03 -3.53
CA VAL A 83 6.22 -11.66 -3.00
C VAL A 83 7.58 -11.19 -2.52
N GLU A 84 8.12 -10.19 -3.19
CA GLU A 84 9.33 -9.46 -2.79
C GLU A 84 9.00 -8.04 -2.28
N ALA A 85 7.76 -7.57 -2.49
CA ALA A 85 7.31 -6.27 -2.02
C ALA A 85 7.55 -6.10 -0.51
N HIS A 86 7.97 -4.91 -0.09
CA HIS A 86 8.42 -4.68 1.27
C HIS A 86 8.14 -3.25 1.74
N SER A 87 7.71 -3.11 2.99
CA SER A 87 7.39 -1.79 3.55
C SER A 87 8.59 -0.88 3.63
N GLY A 88 8.38 0.38 3.24
CA GLY A 88 9.43 1.38 3.23
C GLY A 88 10.38 1.29 2.03
N ALA A 89 10.21 0.31 1.14
CA ALA A 89 11.10 0.15 -0.02
C ALA A 89 11.11 1.40 -0.91
N VAL A 90 12.31 1.83 -1.28
CA VAL A 90 12.58 2.84 -2.30
C VAL A 90 12.95 2.16 -3.62
N ILE A 91 12.85 2.86 -4.74
CA ILE A 91 13.19 2.28 -6.05
C ILE A 91 14.67 1.91 -6.10
N SER A 92 15.54 2.86 -5.71
CA SER A 92 16.98 2.67 -5.72
C SER A 92 17.64 3.55 -4.66
N GLY A 93 18.86 3.22 -4.28
CA GLY A 93 19.64 3.98 -3.30
C GLY A 93 20.39 3.06 -2.34
N ALA A 94 21.29 3.61 -1.57
CA ALA A 94 21.86 2.88 -0.44
C ALA A 94 20.83 2.86 0.67
N SER A 95 20.37 1.69 1.05
CA SER A 95 19.67 1.51 2.32
C SER A 95 20.63 1.91 3.44
N ALA A 96 20.37 3.05 4.07
CA ALA A 96 21.24 3.58 5.12
C ALA A 96 21.27 2.66 6.35
N ASP A 97 20.23 1.86 6.55
CA ASP A 97 20.07 0.97 7.70
C ASP A 97 19.60 -0.41 7.23
N ARG A 98 20.54 -1.28 6.88
CA ARG A 98 20.27 -2.70 6.72
C ARG A 98 20.08 -3.32 8.12
N LEU A 99 18.91 -3.17 8.68
CA LEU A 99 18.48 -4.03 9.77
C LEU A 99 18.11 -5.37 9.16
N GLU A 100 18.75 -6.46 9.63
CA GLU A 100 18.32 -7.81 9.26
C GLU A 100 16.85 -7.99 9.64
N PHE A 101 16.07 -8.41 8.71
CA PHE A 101 14.62 -8.42 8.78
C PHE A 101 14.11 -9.80 9.13
N VAL A 102 13.31 -9.87 10.15
CA VAL A 102 12.46 -11.04 10.39
C VAL A 102 11.08 -10.70 9.87
N ASN A 103 10.70 -11.28 8.74
CA ASN A 103 9.34 -11.24 8.26
C ASN A 103 8.41 -11.81 9.35
N SER A 104 7.57 -10.97 9.90
CA SER A 104 6.45 -11.39 10.73
C SER A 104 5.15 -11.05 10.03
N ASP A 105 4.05 -11.67 10.45
CA ASP A 105 2.72 -11.37 9.90
C ASP A 105 2.39 -9.87 9.93
N GLY A 106 2.99 -9.14 10.87
CA GLY A 106 2.78 -7.70 11.02
C GLY A 106 3.67 -6.84 10.18
N GLU A 107 4.71 -7.42 9.60
CA GLU A 107 5.70 -6.76 8.80
C GLU A 107 6.21 -5.43 9.39
N VAL A 108 7.38 -5.03 9.07
CA VAL A 108 8.10 -3.93 9.72
C VAL A 108 8.60 -2.94 8.68
N ASN A 109 8.59 -1.66 9.02
CA ASN A 109 9.12 -0.60 8.16
C ASN A 109 10.63 -0.68 8.04
N ASN A 110 11.07 -0.92 6.82
CA ASN A 110 12.47 -0.82 6.46
C ASN A 110 12.58 -0.39 4.99
N SER A 111 13.57 0.41 4.66
CA SER A 111 13.82 0.84 3.29
C SER A 111 14.54 -0.22 2.43
N SER A 112 14.98 -1.31 3.02
CA SER A 112 15.68 -2.43 2.35
C SER A 112 14.88 -3.72 2.49
N PRO A 113 14.84 -4.57 1.44
CA PRO A 113 15.48 -4.35 0.15
C PRO A 113 14.81 -3.25 -0.68
N THR A 114 15.60 -2.54 -1.48
CA THR A 114 15.07 -1.62 -2.50
C THR A 114 14.31 -2.41 -3.57
N ILE A 115 13.44 -1.75 -4.35
CA ILE A 115 12.68 -2.45 -5.40
C ILE A 115 13.63 -3.00 -6.49
N ASN A 116 14.76 -2.35 -6.72
CA ASN A 116 15.80 -2.91 -7.58
C ASN A 116 16.45 -4.18 -6.99
N GLU A 117 16.70 -4.24 -5.68
CA GLU A 117 17.18 -5.44 -5.00
C GLU A 117 16.12 -6.54 -4.97
N GLN A 118 14.84 -6.20 -4.78
CA GLN A 118 13.71 -7.12 -4.90
C GLN A 118 13.69 -7.79 -6.29
N LEU A 119 13.91 -7.00 -7.35
CA LEU A 119 14.01 -7.53 -8.70
C LEU A 119 15.20 -8.49 -8.84
N ASP A 120 16.36 -8.16 -8.28
CA ASP A 120 17.52 -9.04 -8.31
C ASP A 120 17.30 -10.36 -7.55
N HIS A 121 16.55 -10.33 -6.45
CA HIS A 121 16.12 -11.53 -5.71
C HIS A 121 15.17 -12.37 -6.57
N ALA A 122 14.15 -11.74 -7.16
CA ALA A 122 13.20 -12.43 -8.03
C ALA A 122 13.88 -13.07 -9.25
N ILE A 123 14.84 -12.39 -9.88
CA ILE A 123 15.59 -12.96 -11.00
C ILE A 123 16.29 -14.27 -10.59
N ARG A 124 17.00 -14.27 -9.46
CA ARG A 124 17.64 -15.48 -8.93
C ARG A 124 16.63 -16.58 -8.63
N TYR A 125 15.55 -16.25 -7.93
CA TYR A 125 14.49 -17.21 -7.59
C TYR A 125 13.92 -17.91 -8.84
N TYR A 126 13.63 -17.14 -9.89
CA TYR A 126 13.07 -17.71 -11.13
C TYR A 126 14.10 -18.45 -11.98
N GLN A 127 15.37 -18.06 -11.94
CA GLN A 127 16.46 -18.83 -12.55
C GLN A 127 16.63 -20.19 -11.87
N ASP A 128 16.66 -20.24 -10.54
CA ASP A 128 16.84 -21.47 -9.77
C ASP A 128 15.64 -22.42 -9.92
N SER A 129 14.43 -21.87 -10.03
CA SER A 129 13.19 -22.66 -10.22
C SER A 129 12.91 -23.03 -11.68
N HIS A 130 13.73 -22.58 -12.65
CA HIS A 130 13.50 -22.75 -14.09
C HIS A 130 12.09 -22.30 -14.54
N ALA A 131 11.55 -21.26 -13.90
CA ALA A 131 10.25 -20.68 -14.16
C ALA A 131 10.37 -19.21 -14.59
N SER A 132 9.25 -18.59 -14.96
CA SER A 132 9.16 -17.17 -15.26
C SER A 132 7.80 -16.64 -14.84
N PRO A 133 7.71 -15.42 -14.28
CA PRO A 133 6.41 -14.84 -13.96
C PRO A 133 5.63 -14.52 -15.23
N ALA A 134 4.37 -14.93 -15.30
CA ALA A 134 3.46 -14.52 -16.36
C ALA A 134 2.86 -13.14 -16.07
N LEU A 135 2.70 -12.82 -14.78
CA LEU A 135 2.18 -11.53 -14.29
C LEU A 135 3.12 -10.94 -13.24
N ILE A 136 3.39 -9.64 -13.36
CA ILE A 136 4.10 -8.86 -12.36
C ILE A 136 3.19 -7.72 -11.91
N LEU A 137 2.85 -7.69 -10.62
CA LEU A 137 2.17 -6.55 -9.98
C LEU A 137 3.22 -5.69 -9.29
N MET A 138 3.21 -4.38 -9.53
CA MET A 138 4.20 -3.52 -8.90
C MET A 138 3.73 -2.07 -8.68
N ASN A 139 4.39 -1.43 -7.74
CA ASN A 139 4.37 0.01 -7.52
C ASN A 139 5.77 0.49 -7.07
N GLY A 140 5.89 1.78 -6.77
CA GLY A 140 7.11 2.37 -6.21
C GLY A 140 7.08 3.89 -6.30
N CYS A 141 7.96 4.54 -5.55
CA CYS A 141 8.27 5.97 -5.51
C CYS A 141 7.76 6.78 -4.32
N ILE A 142 6.74 6.36 -3.57
CA ILE A 142 6.25 7.19 -2.45
C ILE A 142 7.33 7.38 -1.38
N ASN A 143 8.13 6.35 -1.13
CA ASN A 143 9.21 6.41 -0.13
C ASN A 143 10.41 7.23 -0.64
N ASP A 144 10.66 7.25 -1.94
CA ASP A 144 11.69 8.10 -2.58
C ASP A 144 11.32 9.58 -2.48
N VAL A 145 10.05 9.92 -2.70
CA VAL A 145 9.52 11.27 -2.48
C VAL A 145 9.54 11.65 -1.00
N GLY A 146 9.36 10.67 -0.13
CA GLY A 146 9.41 10.76 1.32
C GLY A 146 8.08 11.12 1.97
N VAL A 147 7.49 10.14 2.67
CA VAL A 147 6.20 10.27 3.36
C VAL A 147 6.16 11.45 4.33
N LYS A 148 7.27 11.75 5.03
CA LYS A 148 7.36 12.94 5.90
C LYS A 148 7.11 14.23 5.15
N SER A 149 7.53 14.32 3.89
CA SER A 149 7.32 15.51 3.06
C SER A 149 5.86 15.67 2.65
N LEU A 150 5.14 14.55 2.47
CA LEU A 150 3.71 14.55 2.16
C LEU A 150 2.85 14.99 3.35
N LEU A 151 3.37 14.86 4.56
CA LEU A 151 2.71 15.22 5.81
C LEU A 151 3.25 16.54 6.42
N SER A 152 4.17 17.21 5.74
CA SER A 152 4.77 18.47 6.20
C SER A 152 4.20 19.68 5.46
N ALA A 153 3.45 20.53 6.17
CA ALA A 153 2.88 21.76 5.62
C ALA A 153 3.94 22.77 5.10
N SER A 154 5.21 22.62 5.51
CA SER A 154 6.32 23.44 5.03
C SER A 154 6.93 22.94 3.71
N THR A 155 6.48 21.79 3.18
CA THR A 155 7.01 21.25 1.93
C THR A 155 6.63 22.17 0.75
N PRO A 156 7.60 22.72 0.00
CA PRO A 156 7.30 23.48 -1.21
C PRO A 156 6.69 22.59 -2.29
N LEU A 157 5.57 23.00 -2.90
CA LEU A 157 4.88 22.20 -3.92
C LEU A 157 5.76 21.91 -5.13
N GLU A 158 6.57 22.89 -5.54
CA GLU A 158 7.50 22.71 -6.66
C GLU A 158 8.56 21.64 -6.36
N SER A 159 9.14 21.64 -5.17
CA SER A 159 10.07 20.61 -4.73
C SER A 159 9.43 19.24 -4.66
N LEU A 160 8.17 19.17 -4.20
CA LEU A 160 7.40 17.93 -4.18
C LEU A 160 7.18 17.41 -5.61
N ARG A 161 6.74 18.30 -6.52
CA ARG A 161 6.53 17.97 -7.92
C ARG A 161 7.81 17.44 -8.57
N ALA A 162 8.93 18.14 -8.42
CA ALA A 162 10.21 17.74 -9.00
C ALA A 162 10.64 16.35 -8.50
N ARG A 163 10.49 16.05 -7.20
CA ARG A 163 10.81 14.73 -6.65
C ARG A 163 9.86 13.65 -7.17
N ALA A 164 8.57 13.93 -7.24
CA ALA A 164 7.60 12.98 -7.78
C ALA A 164 7.85 12.69 -9.26
N GLN A 165 8.16 13.71 -10.08
CA GLN A 165 8.54 13.53 -11.48
C GLN A 165 9.80 12.69 -11.63
N LYS A 166 10.83 12.94 -10.81
CA LYS A 166 12.05 12.14 -10.83
C LYS A 166 11.78 10.70 -10.44
N SER A 167 11.21 10.47 -9.26
CA SER A 167 11.12 9.12 -8.69
C SER A 167 10.00 8.29 -9.32
N CYS A 168 8.80 8.86 -9.49
CA CYS A 168 7.67 8.16 -10.12
C CYS A 168 7.75 8.18 -11.66
N GLY A 169 8.53 9.07 -12.25
CA GLY A 169 8.78 9.16 -13.68
C GLY A 169 10.08 8.48 -14.08
N ASP A 170 11.19 9.19 -13.94
CA ASP A 170 12.48 8.75 -14.50
C ASP A 170 13.00 7.46 -13.84
N ASP A 171 13.02 7.40 -12.51
CA ASP A 171 13.54 6.23 -11.79
C ASP A 171 12.64 5.00 -12.00
N MET A 172 11.30 5.20 -12.04
CA MET A 172 10.36 4.14 -12.35
C MET A 172 10.51 3.65 -13.79
N GLN A 173 10.72 4.53 -14.76
CA GLN A 173 10.97 4.13 -16.15
C GLN A 173 12.21 3.22 -16.25
N LEU A 174 13.31 3.57 -15.58
CA LEU A 174 14.53 2.74 -15.56
C LEU A 174 14.26 1.37 -14.92
N LEU A 175 13.53 1.33 -13.81
CA LEU A 175 13.12 0.07 -13.17
C LEU A 175 12.26 -0.77 -14.11
N LEU A 176 11.27 -0.20 -14.77
CA LEU A 176 10.40 -0.90 -15.71
C LEU A 176 11.17 -1.47 -16.90
N GLN A 177 12.18 -0.75 -17.42
CA GLN A 177 13.07 -1.27 -18.46
C GLN A 177 13.87 -2.49 -17.96
N ARG A 178 14.36 -2.46 -16.70
CA ARG A 178 15.02 -3.62 -16.10
C ARG A 178 14.07 -4.81 -15.96
N VAL A 179 12.87 -4.60 -15.44
CA VAL A 179 11.84 -5.66 -15.31
C VAL A 179 11.54 -6.29 -16.66
N LYS A 180 11.34 -5.47 -17.69
CA LYS A 180 11.10 -5.91 -19.06
C LYS A 180 12.22 -6.79 -19.61
N ASN A 181 13.45 -6.35 -19.42
CA ASN A 181 14.64 -7.07 -19.91
C ASN A 181 14.83 -8.41 -19.16
N SER A 182 14.52 -8.43 -17.86
CA SER A 182 14.64 -9.63 -17.03
C SER A 182 13.53 -10.64 -17.28
N PHE A 183 12.32 -10.17 -17.55
CA PHE A 183 11.12 -10.99 -17.75
C PHE A 183 10.38 -10.59 -19.04
N PRO A 184 10.96 -10.85 -20.21
CA PRO A 184 10.45 -10.30 -21.48
C PRO A 184 9.09 -10.87 -21.88
N GLN A 185 8.61 -11.95 -21.28
CA GLN A 185 7.31 -12.54 -21.57
C GLN A 185 6.21 -12.17 -20.55
N SER A 186 6.59 -11.50 -19.45
CA SER A 186 5.66 -11.13 -18.40
C SER A 186 4.75 -9.97 -18.81
N GLN A 187 3.49 -10.01 -18.35
CA GLN A 187 2.64 -8.84 -18.31
C GLN A 187 2.91 -8.08 -17.00
N VAL A 188 3.19 -6.79 -17.08
CA VAL A 188 3.49 -5.95 -15.93
C VAL A 188 2.34 -4.98 -15.69
N LEU A 189 1.79 -4.95 -14.47
CA LEU A 189 0.79 -3.96 -14.05
C LEU A 189 1.38 -3.04 -12.98
N VAL A 190 1.43 -1.75 -13.29
CA VAL A 190 1.87 -0.69 -12.37
C VAL A 190 0.66 -0.02 -11.78
N THR A 191 0.47 -0.06 -10.46
CA THR A 191 -0.63 0.64 -9.80
C THR A 191 -0.25 2.05 -9.39
N SER A 192 -1.21 2.99 -9.47
CA SER A 192 -1.04 4.32 -8.89
C SER A 192 -1.18 4.30 -7.36
N TYR A 193 -0.92 5.47 -6.78
CA TYR A 193 -1.25 5.78 -5.39
C TYR A 193 -2.58 6.51 -5.29
N TYR A 194 -2.87 7.05 -4.12
CA TYR A 194 -4.09 7.75 -3.75
C TYR A 194 -3.76 9.07 -3.05
N PRO A 195 -4.72 10.02 -2.97
CA PRO A 195 -4.57 11.22 -2.16
C PRO A 195 -4.57 10.85 -0.67
N ILE A 196 -3.76 11.57 0.13
CA ILE A 196 -3.57 11.23 1.56
C ILE A 196 -4.59 11.92 2.45
N VAL A 197 -4.85 13.21 2.20
CA VAL A 197 -5.82 14.03 2.93
C VAL A 197 -6.67 14.86 1.95
N SER A 198 -7.88 15.25 2.38
CA SER A 198 -8.80 16.06 1.59
C SER A 198 -9.53 17.09 2.45
N LEU A 199 -10.45 17.82 1.85
CA LEU A 199 -11.39 18.70 2.58
C LEU A 199 -12.31 17.93 3.54
N LEU A 200 -12.52 16.62 3.31
CA LEU A 200 -13.37 15.78 4.14
C LEU A 200 -12.60 15.07 5.27
N THR A 201 -11.27 15.21 5.31
CA THR A 201 -10.46 14.70 6.42
C THR A 201 -10.90 15.36 7.73
N ASP A 202 -11.20 14.54 8.75
CA ASP A 202 -11.65 15.02 10.05
C ASP A 202 -10.60 15.90 10.73
N ASP A 203 -11.04 17.06 11.21
CA ASP A 203 -10.22 18.06 11.88
C ASP A 203 -10.19 17.85 13.40
N ASN A 204 -10.15 16.57 13.83
CA ASN A 204 -10.11 16.24 15.25
C ASN A 204 -8.78 16.66 15.92
N ALA A 205 -8.83 16.79 17.23
CA ALA A 205 -7.69 17.26 18.01
C ALA A 205 -6.44 16.37 17.86
N PHE A 206 -6.63 15.08 17.53
CA PHE A 206 -5.53 14.14 17.32
C PHE A 206 -4.82 14.39 15.99
N LEU A 207 -5.57 14.59 14.89
CA LEU A 207 -4.98 14.93 13.60
C LEU A 207 -4.18 16.23 13.70
N ARG A 208 -4.74 17.24 14.41
CA ARG A 208 -4.03 18.49 14.71
C ARG A 208 -2.74 18.25 15.50
N LEU A 209 -2.77 17.39 16.52
CA LEU A 209 -1.60 17.07 17.33
C LEU A 209 -0.53 16.33 16.53
N LEU A 210 -0.92 15.31 15.73
CA LEU A 210 -0.01 14.58 14.86
C LEU A 210 0.65 15.51 13.85
N VAL A 211 -0.17 16.31 13.17
CA VAL A 211 0.30 17.29 12.19
C VAL A 211 1.18 18.34 12.83
N LYS A 212 0.81 18.88 13.99
CA LYS A 212 1.63 19.82 14.76
C LYS A 212 2.95 19.20 15.18
N LYS A 213 2.96 17.96 15.66
CA LYS A 213 4.19 17.26 16.06
C LYS A 213 5.13 17.05 14.87
N LEU A 214 4.62 16.62 13.73
CA LEU A 214 5.40 16.45 12.51
C LEU A 214 5.92 17.78 11.95
N ASN A 215 5.16 18.86 12.13
CA ASN A 215 5.48 20.19 11.61
C ASN A 215 6.18 21.10 12.64
N SER A 216 6.31 20.69 13.91
CA SER A 216 6.92 21.50 14.97
C SER A 216 8.40 21.80 14.78
N GLN A 217 9.06 21.14 13.84
CA GLN A 217 10.52 21.25 13.64
C GLN A 217 10.95 22.33 12.65
N GLY A 218 10.01 22.93 11.89
CA GLY A 218 10.32 23.99 10.93
C GLY A 218 9.89 25.39 11.40
N PRO A 219 10.72 26.43 11.17
CA PRO A 219 10.37 27.80 11.59
C PRO A 219 9.10 28.34 10.89
N GLU A 220 8.84 27.92 9.66
CA GLU A 220 7.65 28.34 8.90
C GLU A 220 6.37 27.66 9.40
N ALA A 221 6.41 26.38 9.68
CA ALA A 221 5.27 25.62 10.18
C ALA A 221 4.81 26.09 11.57
N ARG A 222 5.72 26.60 12.41
CA ARG A 222 5.39 27.17 13.74
C ARG A 222 4.56 28.46 13.66
N ARG A 223 4.53 29.13 12.52
CA ARG A 223 3.82 30.40 12.31
C ARG A 223 2.45 30.18 11.66
N MET A 224 2.16 28.99 11.15
CA MET A 224 0.90 28.68 10.49
C MET A 224 -0.22 28.48 11.52
N THR A 225 -1.39 29.01 11.23
CA THR A 225 -2.64 28.63 11.91
C THR A 225 -3.04 27.20 11.53
N ASP A 226 -3.89 26.56 12.34
CA ASP A 226 -4.40 25.22 12.04
C ASP A 226 -5.13 25.17 10.68
N LYS A 227 -5.84 26.24 10.32
CA LYS A 227 -6.52 26.38 9.03
C LYS A 227 -5.54 26.44 7.86
N GLU A 228 -4.51 27.24 7.96
CA GLU A 228 -3.47 27.37 6.92
C GLU A 228 -2.70 26.06 6.76
N MET A 229 -2.34 25.42 7.87
CA MET A 229 -1.67 24.12 7.86
C MET A 229 -2.53 23.07 7.16
N ARG A 230 -3.82 22.99 7.47
CA ARG A 230 -4.77 22.09 6.80
C ARG A 230 -4.86 22.36 5.30
N GLN A 231 -5.06 23.60 4.90
CA GLN A 231 -5.11 23.98 3.48
C GLN A 231 -3.83 23.59 2.74
N ARG A 232 -2.69 23.80 3.39
CA ARG A 232 -1.39 23.45 2.82
C ARG A 232 -1.22 21.92 2.64
N LEU A 233 -1.63 21.13 3.62
CA LEU A 233 -1.57 19.66 3.53
C LEU A 233 -2.50 19.11 2.45
N ILE A 234 -3.68 19.70 2.27
CA ILE A 234 -4.59 19.34 1.18
C ILE A 234 -3.92 19.63 -0.17
N ALA A 235 -3.36 20.84 -0.33
CA ALA A 235 -2.65 21.19 -1.57
C ALA A 235 -1.45 20.26 -1.86
N ILE A 236 -0.72 19.82 -0.83
CA ILE A 236 0.38 18.87 -0.92
C ILE A 236 -0.15 17.49 -1.36
N SER A 237 -1.25 17.03 -0.77
CA SER A 237 -1.90 15.76 -1.10
C SER A 237 -2.41 15.73 -2.55
N ASP A 238 -3.05 16.81 -3.00
CA ASP A 238 -3.54 16.96 -4.36
C ASP A 238 -2.39 17.00 -5.38
N GLU A 239 -1.34 17.76 -5.10
CA GLU A 239 -0.13 17.82 -5.94
C GLU A 239 0.57 16.46 -6.01
N TRP A 240 0.69 15.75 -4.87
CA TRP A 240 1.22 14.40 -4.82
C TRP A 240 0.44 13.46 -5.74
N TYR A 241 -0.87 13.34 -5.53
CA TYR A 241 -1.70 12.41 -6.29
C TYR A 241 -1.65 12.70 -7.80
N LYS A 242 -1.84 13.95 -8.16
CA LYS A 242 -1.81 14.39 -9.56
C LYS A 242 -0.45 14.11 -10.22
N THR A 243 0.64 14.50 -9.57
CA THR A 243 1.97 14.39 -10.16
C THR A 243 2.46 12.96 -10.18
N SER A 244 2.29 12.20 -9.10
CA SER A 244 2.70 10.79 -9.06
C SER A 244 1.95 9.95 -10.10
N THR A 245 0.63 10.12 -10.21
CA THR A 245 -0.20 9.40 -11.18
C THR A 245 0.22 9.71 -12.62
N ALA A 246 0.40 11.01 -12.95
CA ALA A 246 0.84 11.42 -14.28
C ALA A 246 2.25 10.90 -14.60
N SER A 247 3.17 10.95 -13.64
CA SER A 247 4.56 10.50 -13.84
C SER A 247 4.67 8.98 -13.99
N LEU A 248 3.92 8.20 -13.22
CA LEU A 248 3.85 6.74 -13.37
C LEU A 248 3.28 6.35 -14.73
N LEU A 249 2.20 6.99 -15.15
CA LEU A 249 1.61 6.77 -16.48
C LEU A 249 2.59 7.12 -17.61
N ASP A 250 3.34 8.21 -17.48
CA ASP A 250 4.37 8.62 -18.45
C ASP A 250 5.53 7.63 -18.50
N ALA A 251 5.99 7.13 -17.32
CA ALA A 251 7.01 6.08 -17.24
C ALA A 251 6.58 4.81 -17.98
N VAL A 252 5.33 4.37 -17.79
CA VAL A 252 4.75 3.22 -18.51
C VAL A 252 4.72 3.47 -20.01
N ARG A 253 4.24 4.62 -20.45
CA ARG A 253 4.17 4.98 -21.87
C ARG A 253 5.56 5.01 -22.54
N LYS A 254 6.53 5.65 -21.90
CA LYS A 254 7.92 5.72 -22.39
C LYS A 254 8.57 4.34 -22.46
N THR A 255 8.31 3.49 -21.47
CA THR A 255 8.82 2.12 -21.45
C THR A 255 8.27 1.30 -22.62
N ASN A 256 6.99 1.44 -22.94
CA ASN A 256 6.38 0.74 -24.08
C ASN A 256 6.79 1.35 -25.43
N ALA A 257 6.96 2.66 -25.53
CA ALA A 257 7.35 3.32 -26.76
C ALA A 257 8.78 2.93 -27.23
N ALA A 258 9.64 2.51 -26.32
CA ALA A 258 10.97 2.00 -26.64
C ALA A 258 10.94 0.58 -27.25
N GLU A 259 9.76 0.00 -27.47
CA GLU A 259 9.56 -1.37 -27.92
C GLU A 259 9.17 -1.42 -29.41
N ASN A 260 10.01 -2.08 -30.21
CA ASN A 260 9.66 -2.49 -31.58
C ASN A 260 9.08 -3.93 -31.52
N SER A 261 7.97 -4.15 -30.79
CA SER A 261 7.43 -5.49 -30.63
C SER A 261 6.14 -5.68 -31.41
N ASP A 262 6.02 -6.81 -32.11
CA ASP A 262 4.79 -7.28 -32.77
C ASP A 262 3.76 -7.84 -31.75
N ARG A 263 3.87 -7.48 -30.47
CA ARG A 263 2.96 -7.93 -29.42
C ARG A 263 1.57 -7.30 -29.58
N PRO A 264 0.52 -8.10 -29.39
CA PRO A 264 -0.86 -7.62 -29.47
C PRO A 264 -1.23 -6.67 -28.31
N THR A 265 -0.44 -6.67 -27.23
CA THR A 265 -0.65 -5.83 -26.04
C THR A 265 0.66 -5.22 -25.56
N PRO A 266 0.64 -3.99 -24.98
CA PRO A 266 1.79 -3.45 -24.29
C PRO A 266 2.22 -4.39 -23.17
N GLN A 267 3.54 -4.58 -22.99
CA GLN A 267 4.06 -5.41 -21.93
C GLN A 267 3.83 -4.80 -20.55
N VAL A 268 3.90 -3.47 -20.46
CA VAL A 268 3.68 -2.73 -19.20
C VAL A 268 2.38 -1.96 -19.30
N ASP A 269 1.55 -2.06 -18.28
CA ASP A 269 0.28 -1.37 -18.23
C ASP A 269 0.07 -0.64 -16.91
N PHE A 270 -0.77 0.38 -16.93
CA PHE A 270 -1.04 1.24 -15.80
C PHE A 270 -2.45 1.02 -15.27
N VAL A 271 -2.57 0.84 -13.95
CA VAL A 271 -3.83 0.71 -13.23
C VAL A 271 -3.99 1.90 -12.31
N GLU A 272 -4.84 2.82 -12.69
CA GLU A 272 -5.16 3.97 -11.85
C GLU A 272 -6.11 3.55 -10.73
N ILE A 273 -5.73 3.89 -9.51
CA ILE A 273 -6.53 3.66 -8.30
C ILE A 273 -7.29 4.93 -7.97
N GLN A 274 -8.61 4.85 -7.97
CA GLN A 274 -9.48 6.00 -7.77
C GLN A 274 -10.03 6.00 -6.34
N PHE A 275 -9.42 6.81 -5.46
CA PHE A 275 -9.97 7.15 -4.16
C PHE A 275 -10.57 8.55 -4.23
N GLY A 276 -11.87 8.66 -3.91
CA GLY A 276 -12.52 9.95 -3.77
C GLY A 276 -12.06 10.72 -2.52
N PRO A 277 -12.41 11.99 -2.39
CA PRO A 277 -12.05 12.79 -1.22
C PRO A 277 -12.62 12.27 0.11
N GLU A 278 -13.69 11.46 0.07
CA GLU A 278 -14.28 10.75 1.21
C GLU A 278 -13.49 9.52 1.65
N HIS A 279 -12.60 9.00 0.81
CA HIS A 279 -11.87 7.76 1.01
C HIS A 279 -10.48 7.92 1.62
N VAL A 280 -10.00 9.15 1.75
CA VAL A 280 -8.66 9.47 2.25
C VAL A 280 -8.55 9.28 3.76
N PHE A 281 -7.34 9.47 4.31
CA PHE A 281 -7.08 9.32 5.74
C PHE A 281 -7.97 10.22 6.60
N ALA A 282 -8.60 9.63 7.63
CA ALA A 282 -9.51 10.28 8.56
C ALA A 282 -10.72 10.98 7.91
N ALA A 283 -11.10 10.63 6.70
CA ALA A 283 -12.37 11.02 6.09
C ALA A 283 -13.52 10.08 6.56
N PRO A 284 -14.80 10.46 6.41
CA PRO A 284 -15.94 9.68 6.93
C PRO A 284 -16.00 8.25 6.43
N ASP A 285 -15.73 8.04 5.13
CA ASP A 285 -15.75 6.73 4.48
C ASP A 285 -14.33 6.29 4.09
N SER A 286 -13.37 6.54 4.99
CA SER A 286 -11.96 6.27 4.74
C SER A 286 -11.69 4.82 4.37
N LEU A 287 -11.01 4.62 3.25
CA LEU A 287 -10.51 3.33 2.78
C LEU A 287 -9.06 3.05 3.26
N LEU A 288 -8.59 3.85 4.20
CA LEU A 288 -7.26 3.75 4.79
C LEU A 288 -7.34 3.36 6.27
N TRP A 289 -6.32 2.66 6.77
CA TRP A 289 -6.21 2.39 8.19
C TRP A 289 -6.07 3.69 8.98
N ASN A 290 -6.90 3.82 10.01
CA ASN A 290 -7.00 4.97 10.89
C ASN A 290 -6.64 4.61 12.33
N PHE A 291 -6.72 5.59 13.20
CA PHE A 291 -6.67 5.36 14.64
C PHE A 291 -8.00 4.83 15.17
N MET A 292 -7.93 3.88 16.12
CA MET A 292 -9.06 3.57 16.97
C MET A 292 -9.18 4.66 18.04
N PHE A 293 -10.24 5.45 17.97
CA PHE A 293 -10.62 6.26 19.12
C PHE A 293 -11.26 5.35 20.16
N ALA A 294 -10.69 5.32 21.37
CA ALA A 294 -11.40 4.79 22.50
C ALA A 294 -12.75 5.52 22.60
N SER A 295 -13.83 4.77 22.46
CA SER A 295 -15.23 5.13 22.35
C SER A 295 -15.57 6.62 22.60
N THR A 296 -16.27 7.24 21.66
CA THR A 296 -16.83 8.59 21.71
C THR A 296 -17.74 8.87 22.92
N ASN A 297 -18.03 7.85 23.73
CA ASN A 297 -18.80 7.92 24.98
C ASN A 297 -17.95 8.17 26.24
N ALA A 298 -16.64 8.36 26.11
CA ALA A 298 -15.82 8.75 27.25
C ALA A 298 -16.21 10.17 27.69
N SER A 299 -16.59 10.33 28.96
CA SER A 299 -16.85 11.62 29.60
C SER A 299 -15.67 12.59 29.38
N GLY A 300 -15.92 13.90 29.43
CA GLY A 300 -14.91 14.94 29.15
C GLY A 300 -13.60 14.76 29.92
N PHE A 301 -13.62 14.12 31.09
CA PHE A 301 -12.45 13.79 31.91
C PHE A 301 -11.56 12.71 31.24
N ALA A 302 -12.12 11.67 30.63
CA ALA A 302 -11.38 10.64 29.91
C ALA A 302 -10.71 11.20 28.65
N LYS A 303 -11.34 12.19 27.98
CA LYS A 303 -10.71 12.93 26.87
C LYS A 303 -9.48 13.72 27.34
N ILE A 304 -9.53 14.31 28.52
CA ILE A 304 -8.42 15.06 29.13
C ILE A 304 -7.28 14.11 29.52
N VAL A 305 -7.59 12.95 30.09
CA VAL A 305 -6.58 11.93 30.46
C VAL A 305 -5.88 11.38 29.22
N VAL A 306 -6.61 11.14 28.14
CA VAL A 306 -6.05 10.73 26.82
C VAL A 306 -5.18 11.85 26.24
N LEU A 307 -5.57 13.13 26.41
CA LEU A 307 -4.77 14.28 25.97
C LEU A 307 -3.49 14.48 26.80
N LEU A 308 -3.54 14.15 28.09
CA LEU A 308 -2.41 14.32 29.02
C LEU A 308 -1.48 13.11 29.07
N SER A 309 -1.95 11.92 28.67
CA SER A 309 -1.10 10.73 28.51
C SER A 309 -0.30 10.80 27.21
N PHE A 310 0.56 11.79 27.08
CA PHE A 310 1.50 12.01 25.96
C PHE A 310 2.50 10.86 25.73
N GLY A 311 2.22 9.70 26.23
CA GLY A 311 3.04 8.50 26.13
C GLY A 311 2.23 7.30 25.69
N THR A 312 2.31 6.95 24.44
CA THR A 312 2.40 5.59 23.91
C THR A 312 1.27 4.57 24.14
N ALA A 313 0.37 4.71 25.11
CA ALA A 313 -0.64 3.69 25.43
C ALA A 313 -2.04 3.93 24.86
N ALA A 314 -2.37 5.17 24.44
CA ALA A 314 -3.75 5.57 24.18
C ALA A 314 -4.18 5.47 22.71
N TYR A 315 -3.26 5.53 21.76
CA TYR A 315 -3.58 5.51 20.34
C TYR A 315 -3.27 4.16 19.74
N LYS A 316 -4.31 3.46 19.30
CA LYS A 316 -4.21 2.18 18.63
C LYS A 316 -4.62 2.36 17.19
N THR A 317 -3.92 1.72 16.27
CA THR A 317 -4.36 1.58 14.89
C THR A 317 -5.49 0.55 14.83
N ASN A 318 -6.39 0.69 13.87
CA ASN A 318 -7.53 -0.22 13.71
C ASN A 318 -7.26 -1.37 12.75
N ASP A 319 -6.00 -1.57 12.36
CA ASP A 319 -5.61 -2.64 11.43
C ASP A 319 -5.64 -4.03 12.07
N HIS A 320 -5.80 -5.04 11.22
CA HIS A 320 -6.08 -6.41 11.63
C HIS A 320 -4.86 -7.19 12.12
N VAL A 321 -3.65 -6.74 11.77
CA VAL A 321 -2.38 -7.37 12.19
C VAL A 321 -1.62 -6.55 13.24
N ARG A 322 -2.30 -5.59 13.85
CA ARG A 322 -1.69 -4.66 14.80
C ARG A 322 -0.96 -5.35 15.96
N GLU A 323 -1.55 -6.40 16.53
CA GLU A 323 -0.97 -7.06 17.70
C GLU A 323 0.32 -7.80 17.36
N SER A 324 0.34 -8.56 16.24
CA SER A 324 1.55 -9.23 15.79
C SER A 324 2.62 -8.22 15.35
N ARG A 325 2.24 -7.13 14.69
CA ARG A 325 3.18 -6.05 14.35
C ARG A 325 3.79 -5.39 15.58
N ILE A 326 3.00 -5.02 16.59
CA ILE A 326 3.52 -4.42 17.82
C ILE A 326 4.51 -5.35 18.50
N LYS A 327 4.19 -6.65 18.60
CA LYS A 327 5.09 -7.65 19.15
C LYS A 327 6.42 -7.69 18.37
N SER A 328 6.37 -7.74 17.07
CA SER A 328 7.54 -7.70 16.19
C SER A 328 8.36 -6.42 16.36
N CYS A 329 7.70 -5.25 16.43
CA CYS A 329 8.36 -3.98 16.70
C CYS A 329 9.06 -3.97 18.07
N GLU A 330 8.43 -4.53 19.11
CA GLU A 330 9.01 -4.64 20.45
C GLU A 330 10.24 -5.54 20.46
N GLU A 331 10.22 -6.63 19.73
CA GLU A 331 11.34 -7.57 19.60
C GLU A 331 12.50 -6.92 18.83
N THR A 332 12.22 -6.27 17.71
CA THR A 332 13.23 -5.63 16.83
C THR A 332 13.90 -4.44 17.50
N TYR A 333 13.11 -3.57 18.14
CA TYR A 333 13.61 -2.32 18.73
C TYR A 333 13.77 -2.40 20.26
N LYS A 334 13.85 -3.60 20.82
CA LYS A 334 14.07 -3.80 22.25
C LYS A 334 15.41 -3.19 22.69
N LYS A 335 15.36 -2.41 23.76
CA LYS A 335 16.58 -1.87 24.34
C LYS A 335 17.53 -3.00 24.77
N PRO A 336 18.81 -3.00 24.35
CA PRO A 336 19.77 -3.98 24.83
C PRO A 336 19.95 -3.90 26.35
N LYS A 337 19.84 -5.04 27.02
CA LYS A 337 20.02 -5.10 28.48
C LYS A 337 21.47 -4.77 28.85
N GLY A 338 21.66 -3.87 29.81
CA GLY A 338 23.00 -3.57 30.38
C GLY A 338 23.90 -2.66 29.54
N ILE A 339 23.50 -2.24 28.33
CA ILE A 339 24.30 -1.36 27.46
C ILE A 339 23.86 0.09 27.69
N LYS A 340 24.84 0.98 27.98
CA LYS A 340 24.60 2.44 27.94
C LYS A 340 24.54 2.85 26.47
N GLU A 341 23.37 3.23 26.00
CA GLU A 341 23.13 3.69 24.66
C GLU A 341 23.38 5.20 24.56
N GLU A 342 24.09 5.64 23.52
CA GLU A 342 24.27 7.07 23.22
C GLU A 342 22.92 7.73 22.95
N LYS A 343 22.76 8.98 23.36
CA LYS A 343 21.49 9.73 23.28
C LYS A 343 20.92 9.75 21.84
N GLN A 344 21.78 9.90 20.83
CA GLN A 344 21.36 9.93 19.43
C GLN A 344 20.85 8.56 18.95
N LYS A 345 21.59 7.47 19.29
CA LYS A 345 21.17 6.09 18.96
C LYS A 345 19.87 5.72 19.65
N LYS A 346 19.71 6.11 20.93
CA LYS A 346 18.45 5.92 21.66
C LYS A 346 17.30 6.62 20.96
N GLN A 347 17.46 7.89 20.58
CA GLN A 347 16.41 8.64 19.90
C GLN A 347 16.05 8.02 18.55
N ALA A 348 17.03 7.66 17.73
CA ALA A 348 16.80 6.98 16.45
C ALA A 348 16.03 5.67 16.61
N ARG A 349 16.40 4.84 17.59
CA ARG A 349 15.69 3.59 17.90
C ARG A 349 14.25 3.82 18.34
N GLU A 350 14.00 4.84 19.19
CA GLU A 350 12.65 5.20 19.64
C GLU A 350 11.80 5.74 18.50
N ASP A 351 12.39 6.50 17.57
CA ASP A 351 11.71 6.99 16.37
C ASP A 351 11.34 5.84 15.42
N LEU A 352 12.27 4.89 15.20
CA LEU A 352 12.01 3.69 14.40
C LEU A 352 10.93 2.78 15.04
N PHE A 353 10.98 2.62 16.36
CA PHE A 353 9.93 1.89 17.08
C PHE A 353 8.55 2.55 16.91
N LEU A 354 8.50 3.87 16.96
CA LEU A 354 7.25 4.60 16.77
C LEU A 354 6.71 4.44 15.33
N ILE A 355 7.60 4.53 14.34
CA ILE A 355 7.26 4.31 12.92
C ILE A 355 6.73 2.89 12.74
N CYS A 356 7.44 1.88 13.23
CA CYS A 356 7.04 0.49 13.16
C CYS A 356 5.65 0.26 13.79
N ARG A 357 5.42 0.82 14.97
CA ARG A 357 4.16 0.66 15.70
C ARG A 357 2.95 1.20 14.95
N TYR A 358 3.12 2.25 14.17
CA TYR A 358 2.06 2.92 13.41
C TYR A 358 2.15 2.69 11.90
N ALA A 359 2.90 1.70 11.48
CA ALA A 359 3.21 1.47 10.07
C ALA A 359 1.99 1.33 9.15
N SER A 360 0.87 0.81 9.65
CA SER A 360 -0.36 0.65 8.86
C SER A 360 -1.10 1.97 8.58
N LEU A 361 -0.88 3.02 9.39
CA LEU A 361 -1.61 4.27 9.22
C LEU A 361 -1.50 4.84 7.81
N GLY A 362 -2.63 5.19 7.23
CA GLY A 362 -2.70 5.76 5.89
C GLY A 362 -2.49 4.74 4.76
N HIS A 363 -2.35 3.44 5.06
CA HIS A 363 -2.37 2.37 4.05
C HIS A 363 -3.80 1.89 3.79
N PRO A 364 -4.07 1.30 2.62
CA PRO A 364 -5.38 0.75 2.31
C PRO A 364 -5.83 -0.26 3.36
N ASN A 365 -7.03 -0.05 3.90
CA ASN A 365 -7.71 -1.02 4.73
C ASN A 365 -8.33 -2.11 3.85
N GLN A 366 -9.10 -3.01 4.46
CA GLN A 366 -9.80 -4.08 3.77
C GLN A 366 -10.61 -3.62 2.54
N MET A 367 -11.35 -2.51 2.70
CA MET A 367 -12.18 -1.95 1.61
C MET A 367 -11.31 -1.27 0.56
N GLY A 368 -10.24 -0.57 0.98
CA GLY A 368 -9.23 -0.03 0.08
C GLY A 368 -8.56 -1.11 -0.75
N ALA A 369 -8.21 -2.25 -0.13
CA ALA A 369 -7.66 -3.39 -0.84
C ALA A 369 -8.65 -3.99 -1.87
N LEU A 370 -9.96 -3.97 -1.60
CA LEU A 370 -10.97 -4.36 -2.58
C LEU A 370 -10.98 -3.43 -3.79
N ILE A 371 -10.87 -2.12 -3.60
CA ILE A 371 -10.78 -1.17 -4.73
C ILE A 371 -9.55 -1.47 -5.61
N TYR A 372 -8.38 -1.71 -4.99
CA TYR A 372 -7.20 -2.18 -5.72
C TYR A 372 -7.48 -3.48 -6.49
N THR A 373 -8.10 -4.45 -5.83
CA THR A 373 -8.45 -5.74 -6.43
C THR A 373 -9.33 -5.56 -7.67
N GLU A 374 -10.41 -4.78 -7.56
CA GLU A 374 -11.35 -4.60 -8.68
C GLU A 374 -10.74 -3.78 -9.83
N ALA A 375 -9.92 -2.78 -9.54
CA ALA A 375 -9.19 -2.04 -10.57
C ALA A 375 -8.21 -2.95 -11.33
N ILE A 376 -7.46 -3.79 -10.62
CA ILE A 376 -6.53 -4.75 -11.23
C ILE A 376 -7.29 -5.81 -12.03
N LYS A 377 -8.38 -6.39 -11.50
CA LYS A 377 -9.22 -7.37 -12.22
C LYS A 377 -9.78 -6.78 -13.51
N GLY A 378 -10.33 -5.56 -13.45
CA GLY A 378 -10.86 -4.88 -14.62
C GLY A 378 -9.82 -4.75 -15.74
N ARG A 379 -8.56 -4.49 -15.38
CA ARG A 379 -7.48 -4.43 -16.36
C ARG A 379 -7.04 -5.81 -16.84
N LEU A 380 -6.94 -6.78 -15.93
CA LEU A 380 -6.58 -8.15 -16.27
C LEU A 380 -7.58 -8.81 -17.21
N LEU A 381 -8.89 -8.58 -17.06
CA LEU A 381 -9.90 -9.08 -18.00
C LEU A 381 -9.58 -8.67 -19.44
N GLN A 382 -9.26 -7.40 -19.66
CA GLN A 382 -8.90 -6.89 -20.98
C GLN A 382 -7.62 -7.51 -21.54
N LEU A 383 -6.65 -7.82 -20.65
CA LEU A 383 -5.35 -8.39 -21.03
C LEU A 383 -5.44 -9.91 -21.28
N ILE A 384 -6.20 -10.64 -20.48
CA ILE A 384 -6.39 -12.09 -20.63
C ILE A 384 -6.96 -12.41 -22.02
N GLU A 385 -7.97 -11.65 -22.46
CA GLU A 385 -8.53 -11.81 -23.81
C GLU A 385 -7.50 -11.60 -24.92
N LYS A 386 -6.65 -10.58 -24.78
CA LYS A 386 -5.68 -10.17 -25.80
C LYS A 386 -4.38 -10.97 -25.75
N ALA A 387 -3.92 -11.34 -24.54
CA ALA A 387 -2.67 -12.09 -24.33
C ALA A 387 -2.81 -13.60 -24.60
N GLY A 388 -4.02 -14.08 -24.81
CA GLY A 388 -4.27 -15.51 -25.09
C GLY A 388 -3.98 -16.42 -23.90
N TRP A 389 -4.14 -15.92 -22.66
CA TRP A 389 -4.01 -16.77 -21.48
C TRP A 389 -5.11 -17.84 -21.52
N LYS A 390 -4.70 -19.11 -21.46
CA LYS A 390 -5.59 -20.26 -21.63
C LYS A 390 -5.91 -20.88 -20.28
N ARG A 391 -7.07 -21.56 -20.22
CA ARG A 391 -7.38 -22.47 -19.13
C ARG A 391 -6.48 -23.70 -19.18
N SER A 392 -6.37 -24.42 -18.08
CA SER A 392 -5.61 -25.69 -17.98
C SER A 392 -5.97 -26.72 -19.07
N ASN A 393 -7.24 -26.72 -19.54
CA ASN A 393 -7.73 -27.58 -20.61
C ASN A 393 -7.43 -27.07 -22.06
N GLY A 394 -6.65 -26.00 -22.20
CA GLY A 394 -6.29 -25.42 -23.50
C GLY A 394 -7.38 -24.55 -24.16
N SER A 395 -8.56 -24.42 -23.56
CA SER A 395 -9.66 -23.60 -24.10
C SER A 395 -9.40 -22.10 -23.90
N HIS A 396 -9.75 -21.29 -24.91
CA HIS A 396 -9.74 -19.83 -24.77
C HIS A 396 -10.86 -19.39 -23.82
N LEU A 397 -10.57 -18.38 -23.01
CA LEU A 397 -11.60 -17.71 -22.20
C LEU A 397 -12.58 -16.98 -23.13
N THR A 398 -13.83 -17.40 -23.11
CA THR A 398 -14.96 -16.58 -23.57
C THR A 398 -15.53 -15.88 -22.36
N LEU A 399 -15.46 -14.55 -22.34
CA LEU A 399 -16.16 -13.77 -21.33
C LEU A 399 -17.64 -13.69 -21.73
N ASN A 400 -18.52 -14.27 -20.89
CA ASN A 400 -19.95 -13.99 -20.89
C ASN A 400 -20.23 -12.81 -19.96
#